data_a6558921a4ae91ff0f2b532382bda678
#
_entry.id   a6558921a4ae91ff0f2b532382bda678
#
_cell.length_a   1.000
_cell.length_b   1.000
_cell.length_c   1.000
_cell.angle_alpha   90.00
_cell.angle_beta   90.00
_cell.angle_gamma   90.00
#
_symmetry.space_group_name_H-M   'P 1'
#
loop_
_entity.id
_entity.type
_entity.pdbx_description
1 polymer ?
#
loop_
_entity_poly.entity_id
_entity_poly.type
_entity_poly.pdbx_seq_one_letter_code
_entity_poly.pdbx_strand_id
1 'polypeptide(L)'
;MFEANGADTHVVVAGGGPTVVVVPGTNFNAATVLPLATALVPRYRTVLADVPGQPGLSSGARGLAGGRLDWYGTWLSEVVERCASGPGPVIVLGHSFGAAIALSSASPRVDGQVLVSPGGLSRLRLTPGVLYASAAWLAAPRPRHSARLLRTMYADGGTPRPELVDWMTLVARHARSSGAPGLAAVPDRPVPRLVVTGEHDVFLPPRRLEGAVHRRLGVELGVVKGAGHLVIEEEPDLLAGLVGQVAH
;
A
#
# COMPACT_ATOMS: atom_id res chain seq x y z
N MET A 1 -3.33 19.05 5.20
CA MET A 1 -2.26 18.58 6.12
C MET A 1 -2.77 18.71 7.55
N PHE A 2 -2.48 17.74 8.43
CA PHE A 2 -2.86 17.70 9.84
C PHE A 2 -1.90 16.77 10.61
N GLU A 3 -1.91 16.85 11.93
CA GLU A 3 -1.14 15.92 12.76
C GLU A 3 -1.93 14.63 13.01
N ALA A 4 -1.26 13.47 12.89
CA ALA A 4 -1.76 12.16 13.27
C ALA A 4 -0.63 11.37 13.97
N ASN A 5 -0.92 10.86 15.16
CA ASN A 5 0.02 10.15 16.04
C ASN A 5 1.39 10.86 16.16
N GLY A 6 1.39 12.18 16.33
CA GLY A 6 2.58 13.02 16.45
C GLY A 6 3.38 13.23 15.15
N ALA A 7 2.79 12.96 13.99
CA ALA A 7 3.41 13.20 12.69
C ALA A 7 2.55 14.12 11.82
N ASP A 8 3.16 15.17 11.24
CA ASP A 8 2.51 15.95 10.20
C ASP A 8 2.18 15.05 9.02
N THR A 9 0.90 14.96 8.71
CA THR A 9 0.38 14.05 7.69
C THR A 9 -0.20 14.81 6.53
N HIS A 10 0.36 14.58 5.36
CA HIS A 10 -0.17 15.06 4.09
C HIS A 10 -1.17 14.08 3.52
N VAL A 11 -2.30 14.60 3.07
CA VAL A 11 -3.31 13.84 2.34
C VAL A 11 -3.78 14.62 1.12
N VAL A 12 -4.13 13.90 0.06
CA VAL A 12 -4.84 14.42 -1.10
C VAL A 12 -6.25 13.85 -1.07
N VAL A 13 -7.26 14.69 -1.28
CA VAL A 13 -8.66 14.29 -1.24
C VAL A 13 -9.34 14.70 -2.52
N ALA A 14 -10.07 13.78 -3.16
CA ALA A 14 -10.85 14.01 -4.36
C ALA A 14 -12.12 13.15 -4.39
N GLY A 15 -13.09 13.54 -5.20
CA GLY A 15 -14.35 12.80 -5.37
C GLY A 15 -15.35 13.01 -4.23
N GLY A 16 -16.40 12.19 -4.22
CA GLY A 16 -17.51 12.22 -3.27
C GLY A 16 -18.06 10.80 -3.03
N GLY A 17 -19.03 10.68 -2.11
CA GLY A 17 -19.62 9.39 -1.73
C GLY A 17 -18.88 8.69 -0.58
N PRO A 18 -18.97 7.34 -0.49
CA PRO A 18 -18.25 6.56 0.53
C PRO A 18 -16.75 6.85 0.55
N THR A 19 -16.13 6.83 1.72
CA THR A 19 -14.72 7.20 1.85
C THR A 19 -13.80 6.00 1.62
N VAL A 20 -12.82 6.16 0.73
CA VAL A 20 -11.72 5.19 0.55
C VAL A 20 -10.40 5.86 0.93
N VAL A 21 -9.76 5.35 1.98
CA VAL A 21 -8.43 5.78 2.40
C VAL A 21 -7.40 4.85 1.77
N VAL A 22 -6.59 5.38 0.87
CA VAL A 22 -5.52 4.65 0.18
C VAL A 22 -4.20 4.85 0.91
N VAL A 23 -3.58 3.75 1.32
CA VAL A 23 -2.26 3.74 1.98
C VAL A 23 -1.26 3.06 1.05
N PRO A 24 -0.32 3.81 0.46
CA PRO A 24 0.64 3.30 -0.51
C PRO A 24 1.71 2.39 0.12
N GLY A 25 2.44 1.68 -0.73
CA GLY A 25 3.55 0.81 -0.35
C GLY A 25 4.84 1.57 -0.02
N THR A 26 5.89 0.81 0.28
CA THR A 26 7.24 1.35 0.55
C THR A 26 7.74 2.18 -0.63
N ASN A 27 8.27 3.36 -0.33
CA ASN A 27 8.79 4.34 -1.29
C ASN A 27 7.72 5.00 -2.19
N PHE A 28 6.46 4.72 -1.98
CA PHE A 28 5.34 5.31 -2.71
C PHE A 28 4.62 6.36 -1.85
N ASN A 29 3.90 7.25 -2.53
CA ASN A 29 3.12 8.34 -1.94
C ASN A 29 1.83 8.61 -2.75
N ALA A 30 1.10 9.65 -2.40
CA ALA A 30 -0.14 10.05 -3.06
C ALA A 30 0.02 10.23 -4.59
N ALA A 31 1.12 10.85 -5.04
CA ALA A 31 1.35 11.09 -6.46
C ALA A 31 1.65 9.79 -7.25
N THR A 32 2.25 8.79 -6.60
CA THR A 32 2.57 7.52 -7.26
C THR A 32 1.35 6.61 -7.45
N VAL A 33 0.28 6.81 -6.70
CA VAL A 33 -0.95 6.00 -6.78
C VAL A 33 -2.07 6.70 -7.55
N LEU A 34 -1.75 7.70 -8.35
CA LEU A 34 -2.73 8.44 -9.16
C LEU A 34 -3.54 7.57 -10.14
N PRO A 35 -3.00 6.54 -10.81
CA PRO A 35 -3.83 5.66 -11.64
C PRO A 35 -4.97 5.03 -10.85
N LEU A 36 -4.69 4.47 -9.67
CA LEU A 36 -5.72 3.92 -8.78
C LEU A 36 -6.69 5.00 -8.29
N ALA A 37 -6.19 6.18 -7.92
CA ALA A 37 -7.04 7.29 -7.50
C ALA A 37 -8.02 7.71 -8.60
N THR A 38 -7.56 7.79 -9.85
CA THR A 38 -8.41 8.13 -11.00
C THR A 38 -9.54 7.12 -11.19
N ALA A 39 -9.28 5.84 -10.96
CA ALA A 39 -10.29 4.79 -11.03
C ALA A 39 -11.31 4.85 -9.86
N LEU A 40 -10.88 5.31 -8.68
CA LEU A 40 -11.72 5.40 -7.48
C LEU A 40 -12.60 6.65 -7.45
N VAL A 41 -12.06 7.82 -7.82
CA VAL A 41 -12.71 9.14 -7.70
C VAL A 41 -14.12 9.24 -8.31
N PRO A 42 -14.48 8.56 -9.41
CA PRO A 42 -15.84 8.62 -9.94
C PRO A 42 -16.93 8.10 -9.00
N ARG A 43 -16.57 7.23 -8.04
CA ARG A 43 -17.54 6.56 -7.15
C ARG A 43 -17.29 6.80 -5.66
N TYR A 44 -16.08 7.24 -5.30
CA TYR A 44 -15.66 7.32 -3.91
C TYR A 44 -15.02 8.67 -3.58
N ARG A 45 -15.22 9.11 -2.36
CA ARG A 45 -14.36 10.13 -1.76
C ARG A 45 -13.01 9.48 -1.44
N THR A 46 -12.05 9.71 -2.29
CA THR A 46 -10.72 9.08 -2.25
C THR A 46 -9.75 9.96 -1.46
N VAL A 47 -9.15 9.39 -0.43
CA VAL A 47 -8.14 10.01 0.43
C VAL A 47 -6.83 9.28 0.22
N LEU A 48 -5.83 9.94 -0.36
CA LEU A 48 -4.49 9.38 -0.54
C LEU A 48 -3.61 9.88 0.58
N ALA A 49 -3.11 9.01 1.45
CA ALA A 49 -2.32 9.40 2.60
C ALA A 49 -0.83 9.13 2.37
N ASP A 50 0.00 10.18 2.46
CA ASP A 50 1.46 10.01 2.49
C ASP A 50 1.87 9.41 3.83
N VAL A 51 2.53 8.26 3.78
CA VAL A 51 2.97 7.55 5.00
C VAL A 51 4.17 8.26 5.61
N PRO A 52 4.12 8.71 6.89
CA PRO A 52 5.25 9.36 7.55
C PRO A 52 6.53 8.52 7.49
N GLY A 53 7.64 9.19 7.19
CA GLY A 53 8.94 8.54 7.02
C GLY A 53 9.10 7.71 5.75
N GLN A 54 8.11 7.70 4.85
CA GLN A 54 8.27 7.34 3.46
C GLN A 54 8.49 8.61 2.62
N PRO A 55 9.04 8.49 1.40
CA PRO A 55 9.15 9.63 0.50
C PRO A 55 7.77 10.23 0.21
N GLY A 56 7.58 11.50 0.49
CA GLY A 56 6.30 12.21 0.36
C GLY A 56 6.34 13.56 1.06
N LEU A 57 5.18 14.12 1.33
CA LEU A 57 5.02 15.43 1.99
C LEU A 57 4.64 15.33 3.47
N SER A 58 4.49 14.11 4.00
CA SER A 58 4.36 13.88 5.44
C SER A 58 5.71 13.99 6.14
N SER A 59 5.70 14.24 7.46
CA SER A 59 6.94 14.37 8.22
C SER A 59 7.81 13.10 8.18
N GLY A 60 9.12 13.27 8.36
CA GLY A 60 10.06 12.16 8.49
C GLY A 60 10.06 11.52 9.89
N ALA A 61 9.36 12.10 10.85
CA ALA A 61 9.29 11.61 12.22
C ALA A 61 8.66 10.21 12.26
N ARG A 62 9.33 9.29 12.96
CA ARG A 62 8.82 7.93 13.21
C ARG A 62 8.81 7.74 14.71
N GLY A 63 7.66 7.51 15.27
CA GLY A 63 7.55 6.96 16.62
C GLY A 63 8.11 5.55 16.61
N LEU A 64 9.02 5.25 17.51
CA LEU A 64 9.61 3.91 17.65
C LEU A 64 9.17 3.21 18.94
N ALA A 65 8.38 3.89 19.78
CA ALA A 65 7.85 3.31 21.00
C ALA A 65 6.76 2.27 20.66
N GLY A 66 6.88 1.07 21.17
CA GLY A 66 5.87 0.03 21.04
C GLY A 66 5.96 -0.87 19.80
N GLY A 67 6.82 -0.54 18.84
CA GLY A 67 6.93 -1.28 17.58
C GLY A 67 6.48 -0.46 16.37
N ARG A 68 7.12 -0.74 15.23
CA ARG A 68 6.93 0.07 14.02
C ARG A 68 5.51 0.02 13.47
N LEU A 69 4.92 -1.17 13.39
CA LEU A 69 3.58 -1.34 12.81
C LEU A 69 2.48 -0.89 13.76
N ASP A 70 2.67 -1.03 15.08
CA ASP A 70 1.70 -0.53 16.08
C ASP A 70 1.59 0.99 16.00
N TRP A 71 2.73 1.68 15.87
CA TRP A 71 2.74 3.13 15.67
C TRP A 71 1.99 3.54 14.41
N TYR A 72 2.24 2.85 13.29
CA TYR A 72 1.53 3.13 12.03
C TYR A 72 0.05 2.76 12.08
N GLY A 73 -0.32 1.72 12.83
CA GLY A 73 -1.72 1.35 13.06
C GLY A 73 -2.49 2.45 13.78
N THR A 74 -1.88 3.04 14.83
CA THR A 74 -2.44 4.21 15.52
C THR A 74 -2.51 5.42 14.59
N TRP A 75 -1.44 5.72 13.85
CA TRP A 75 -1.42 6.79 12.87
C TRP A 75 -2.56 6.65 11.85
N LEU A 76 -2.75 5.47 11.26
CA LEU A 76 -3.82 5.27 10.31
C LEU A 76 -5.21 5.40 10.94
N SER A 77 -5.37 4.95 12.20
CA SER A 77 -6.63 5.12 12.91
C SER A 77 -7.00 6.60 13.05
N GLU A 78 -6.04 7.46 13.39
CA GLU A 78 -6.26 8.90 13.48
C GLU A 78 -6.48 9.56 12.10
N VAL A 79 -5.79 9.09 11.04
CA VAL A 79 -6.05 9.53 9.65
C VAL A 79 -7.49 9.22 9.25
N VAL A 80 -7.96 8.02 9.54
CA VAL A 80 -9.34 7.60 9.28
C VAL A 80 -10.32 8.51 10.02
N GLU A 81 -10.12 8.75 11.33
CA GLU A 81 -11.00 9.62 12.12
C GLU A 81 -11.08 11.05 11.56
N ARG A 82 -9.96 11.58 11.08
CA ARG A 82 -9.88 12.94 10.52
C ARG A 82 -10.46 13.05 9.11
N CYS A 83 -10.34 11.99 8.32
CA CYS A 83 -10.69 12.00 6.90
C CYS A 83 -12.06 11.38 6.60
N ALA A 84 -12.58 10.53 7.49
CA ALA A 84 -13.92 9.99 7.34
C ALA A 84 -14.96 11.12 7.45
N SER A 85 -15.70 11.36 6.39
CA SER A 85 -16.74 12.41 6.35
C SER A 85 -17.97 11.92 5.59
N GLY A 86 -19.12 12.34 6.07
CA GLY A 86 -20.40 11.96 5.47
C GLY A 86 -20.97 10.62 5.98
N PRO A 87 -22.20 10.32 5.62
CA PRO A 87 -22.88 9.07 5.95
C PRO A 87 -22.48 8.00 4.93
N GLY A 88 -21.59 7.15 5.23
CA GLY A 88 -21.22 6.06 4.33
C GLY A 88 -20.04 5.27 4.87
N PRO A 89 -19.82 4.06 4.35
CA PRO A 89 -18.74 3.22 4.81
C PRO A 89 -17.37 3.85 4.53
N VAL A 90 -16.44 3.55 5.43
CA VAL A 90 -15.04 3.92 5.31
C VAL A 90 -14.23 2.66 5.01
N ILE A 91 -13.67 2.62 3.83
CA ILE A 91 -12.84 1.50 3.36
C ILE A 91 -11.37 1.92 3.40
N VAL A 92 -10.52 1.06 3.91
CA VAL A 92 -9.06 1.22 3.80
C VAL A 92 -8.53 0.31 2.70
N LEU A 93 -7.91 0.90 1.68
CA LEU A 93 -7.18 0.18 0.65
C LEU A 93 -5.68 0.33 0.91
N GLY A 94 -5.03 -0.75 1.30
CA GLY A 94 -3.59 -0.79 1.55
C GLY A 94 -2.84 -1.60 0.50
N HIS A 95 -1.73 -1.06 -0.01
CA HIS A 95 -0.83 -1.79 -0.90
C HIS A 95 0.48 -2.13 -0.20
N SER A 96 0.92 -3.37 -0.27
CA SER A 96 2.23 -3.82 0.22
C SER A 96 2.48 -3.40 1.69
N PHE A 97 3.39 -2.48 1.96
CA PHE A 97 3.59 -1.91 3.30
C PHE A 97 2.34 -1.20 3.83
N GLY A 98 1.61 -0.49 2.96
CA GLY A 98 0.33 0.14 3.33
C GLY A 98 -0.71 -0.88 3.78
N ALA A 99 -0.70 -2.10 3.23
CA ALA A 99 -1.56 -3.18 3.71
C ALA A 99 -1.15 -3.69 5.10
N ALA A 100 0.16 -3.75 5.40
CA ALA A 100 0.63 -4.06 6.75
C ALA A 100 0.17 -3.00 7.78
N ILE A 101 0.18 -1.73 7.38
CA ILE A 101 -0.34 -0.62 8.20
C ILE A 101 -1.86 -0.77 8.40
N ALA A 102 -2.60 -1.05 7.32
CA ALA A 102 -4.06 -1.26 7.38
C ALA A 102 -4.43 -2.41 8.32
N LEU A 103 -3.67 -3.51 8.28
CA LEU A 103 -3.85 -4.66 9.16
C LEU A 103 -3.61 -4.34 10.63
N SER A 104 -2.75 -3.37 10.94
CA SER A 104 -2.41 -2.98 12.32
C SER A 104 -3.33 -1.90 12.88
N SER A 105 -4.22 -1.31 12.06
CA SER A 105 -5.17 -0.29 12.51
C SER A 105 -6.35 -0.92 13.24
N ALA A 106 -6.67 -0.35 14.41
CA ALA A 106 -7.80 -0.76 15.24
C ALA A 106 -8.98 0.23 15.19
N SER A 107 -8.98 1.20 14.25
CA SER A 107 -10.05 2.20 14.17
C SER A 107 -11.43 1.56 14.01
N PRO A 108 -12.40 1.90 14.88
CA PRO A 108 -13.77 1.39 14.77
C PRO A 108 -14.52 1.96 13.56
N ARG A 109 -14.00 3.03 12.93
CA ARG A 109 -14.58 3.68 11.76
C ARG A 109 -14.29 2.96 10.44
N VAL A 110 -13.41 1.94 10.44
CA VAL A 110 -13.12 1.16 9.24
C VAL A 110 -14.19 0.09 9.06
N ASP A 111 -15.01 0.19 8.03
CA ASP A 111 -16.08 -0.73 7.71
C ASP A 111 -15.61 -1.86 6.79
N GLY A 112 -14.49 -1.69 6.08
CA GLY A 112 -13.91 -2.72 5.21
C GLY A 112 -12.45 -2.48 4.88
N GLN A 113 -11.75 -3.54 4.50
CA GLN A 113 -10.35 -3.47 4.09
C GLN A 113 -10.13 -4.17 2.74
N VAL A 114 -9.47 -3.50 1.80
CA VAL A 114 -8.95 -4.09 0.56
C VAL A 114 -7.42 -4.13 0.68
N LEU A 115 -6.86 -5.32 0.75
CA LEU A 115 -5.44 -5.55 1.01
C LEU A 115 -4.78 -6.08 -0.27
N VAL A 116 -3.97 -5.26 -0.91
CA VAL A 116 -3.33 -5.56 -2.20
C VAL A 116 -1.87 -5.93 -1.97
N SER A 117 -1.47 -7.13 -2.41
CA SER A 117 -0.12 -7.66 -2.21
C SER A 117 0.39 -7.44 -0.77
N PRO A 118 -0.35 -7.91 0.27
CA PRO A 118 -0.17 -7.43 1.63
C PRO A 118 1.15 -7.86 2.26
N GLY A 119 1.99 -6.89 2.60
CA GLY A 119 3.02 -7.05 3.62
C GLY A 119 2.40 -7.32 5.00
N GLY A 120 3.21 -7.75 5.96
CA GLY A 120 2.76 -7.95 7.34
C GLY A 120 2.15 -9.33 7.64
N LEU A 121 1.81 -10.13 6.65
CA LEU A 121 1.27 -11.48 6.83
C LEU A 121 2.34 -12.57 6.69
N SER A 122 3.31 -12.36 5.82
CA SER A 122 4.44 -13.26 5.58
C SER A 122 5.73 -12.49 5.32
N ARG A 123 6.87 -13.18 5.39
CA ARG A 123 8.16 -12.58 5.02
C ARG A 123 8.24 -12.41 3.50
N LEU A 124 8.79 -11.27 3.06
CA LEU A 124 9.03 -11.01 1.66
C LEU A 124 10.00 -12.02 1.05
N ARG A 125 9.75 -12.42 -0.18
CA ARG A 125 10.69 -13.20 -0.99
C ARG A 125 11.67 -12.24 -1.66
N LEU A 126 12.96 -12.45 -1.46
CA LEU A 126 14.01 -11.71 -2.15
C LEU A 126 14.71 -12.64 -3.12
N THR A 127 14.43 -12.49 -4.41
CA THR A 127 15.12 -13.26 -5.46
C THR A 127 16.47 -12.63 -5.80
N PRO A 128 17.44 -13.37 -6.34
CA PRO A 128 18.72 -12.80 -6.80
C PRO A 128 18.53 -11.65 -7.79
N GLY A 129 17.52 -11.74 -8.67
CA GLY A 129 17.20 -10.67 -9.64
C GLY A 129 16.74 -9.38 -8.96
N VAL A 130 15.85 -9.48 -7.95
CA VAL A 130 15.41 -8.34 -7.13
C VAL A 130 16.58 -7.73 -6.35
N LEU A 131 17.39 -8.56 -5.72
CA LEU A 131 18.58 -8.09 -4.96
C LEU A 131 19.56 -7.34 -5.85
N TYR A 132 19.85 -7.90 -7.03
CA TYR A 132 20.74 -7.24 -8.00
C TYR A 132 20.15 -5.90 -8.49
N ALA A 133 18.86 -5.89 -8.87
CA ALA A 133 18.18 -4.67 -9.34
C ALA A 133 18.14 -3.59 -8.24
N SER A 134 17.86 -4.00 -6.98
CA SER A 134 17.87 -3.08 -5.83
C SER A 134 19.27 -2.53 -5.53
N ALA A 135 20.30 -3.38 -5.57
CA ALA A 135 21.68 -2.95 -5.36
C ALA A 135 22.14 -1.96 -6.45
N ALA A 136 21.83 -2.25 -7.72
CA ALA A 136 22.16 -1.35 -8.83
C ALA A 136 21.41 -0.02 -8.74
N TRP A 137 20.13 -0.04 -8.31
CA TRP A 137 19.30 1.13 -8.10
C TRP A 137 19.85 2.05 -6.99
N LEU A 138 20.30 1.48 -5.87
CA LEU A 138 20.88 2.23 -4.75
C LEU A 138 22.28 2.75 -5.07
N ALA A 139 23.14 1.92 -5.70
CA ALA A 139 24.53 2.27 -5.97
C ALA A 139 24.68 3.31 -7.10
N ALA A 140 23.77 3.29 -8.07
CA ALA A 140 23.79 4.20 -9.21
C ALA A 140 22.37 4.67 -9.55
N PRO A 141 21.84 5.72 -8.87
CA PRO A 141 20.48 6.20 -9.04
C PRO A 141 20.29 6.88 -10.39
N ARG A 142 19.96 6.09 -11.41
CA ARG A 142 19.72 6.49 -12.80
C ARG A 142 18.39 5.91 -13.28
N PRO A 143 17.67 6.58 -14.20
CA PRO A 143 16.37 6.11 -14.72
C PRO A 143 16.38 4.65 -15.19
N ARG A 144 17.44 4.22 -15.87
CA ARG A 144 17.57 2.83 -16.34
C ARG A 144 17.58 1.78 -15.19
N HIS A 145 18.15 2.11 -14.00
CA HIS A 145 18.19 1.21 -12.86
C HIS A 145 16.86 1.23 -12.12
N SER A 146 16.22 2.38 -12.02
CA SER A 146 14.86 2.51 -11.50
C SER A 146 13.86 1.73 -12.36
N ALA A 147 13.91 1.89 -13.68
CA ALA A 147 13.09 1.13 -14.60
C ALA A 147 13.33 -0.40 -14.50
N ARG A 148 14.61 -0.82 -14.34
CA ARG A 148 14.94 -2.23 -14.13
C ARG A 148 14.33 -2.76 -12.83
N LEU A 149 14.46 -2.03 -11.72
CA LEU A 149 13.88 -2.44 -10.44
C LEU A 149 12.35 -2.53 -10.55
N LEU A 150 11.71 -1.52 -11.10
CA LEU A 150 10.26 -1.52 -11.31
C LEU A 150 9.80 -2.70 -12.17
N ARG A 151 10.49 -3.02 -13.27
CA ARG A 151 10.14 -4.18 -14.11
C ARG A 151 10.17 -5.49 -13.36
N THR A 152 10.96 -5.64 -12.29
CA THR A 152 10.91 -6.84 -11.46
C THR A 152 9.62 -6.95 -10.63
N MET A 153 8.89 -5.86 -10.50
CA MET A 153 7.65 -5.75 -9.72
C MET A 153 6.39 -5.86 -10.58
N TYR A 154 6.51 -5.66 -11.88
CA TYR A 154 5.43 -5.86 -12.85
C TYR A 154 5.35 -7.32 -13.30
N ALA A 155 4.25 -7.71 -13.91
CA ALA A 155 4.18 -8.95 -14.68
C ALA A 155 5.12 -8.91 -15.89
N ASP A 156 5.39 -10.08 -16.48
CA ASP A 156 6.27 -10.19 -17.64
C ASP A 156 5.78 -9.32 -18.80
N GLY A 157 6.68 -8.47 -19.32
CA GLY A 157 6.37 -7.51 -20.38
C GLY A 157 5.80 -6.17 -19.89
N GLY A 158 5.51 -6.03 -18.60
CA GLY A 158 5.01 -4.78 -18.02
C GLY A 158 6.03 -3.64 -18.15
N THR A 159 5.55 -2.45 -18.53
CA THR A 159 6.38 -1.27 -18.71
C THR A 159 6.01 -0.20 -17.69
N PRO A 160 6.94 0.13 -16.77
CA PRO A 160 6.70 1.21 -15.81
C PRO A 160 6.51 2.55 -16.55
N ARG A 161 5.53 3.33 -16.12
CA ARG A 161 5.31 4.68 -16.64
C ARG A 161 6.51 5.59 -16.31
N PRO A 162 6.84 6.56 -17.20
CA PRO A 162 8.01 7.43 -17.04
C PRO A 162 8.04 8.16 -15.68
N GLU A 163 6.90 8.67 -15.22
CA GLU A 163 6.78 9.43 -13.98
C GLU A 163 7.15 8.58 -12.76
N LEU A 164 6.81 7.28 -12.77
CA LEU A 164 7.17 6.37 -11.70
C LEU A 164 8.67 6.02 -11.74
N VAL A 165 9.26 5.93 -12.93
CA VAL A 165 10.71 5.76 -13.10
C VAL A 165 11.47 6.97 -12.57
N ASP A 166 11.02 8.18 -12.87
CA ASP A 166 11.63 9.43 -12.39
C ASP A 166 11.48 9.55 -10.87
N TRP A 167 10.28 9.25 -10.33
CA TRP A 167 10.07 9.18 -8.89
C TRP A 167 11.04 8.22 -8.19
N MET A 168 11.12 6.98 -8.66
CA MET A 168 12.02 6.00 -8.07
C MET A 168 13.50 6.39 -8.19
N THR A 169 13.85 7.19 -9.20
CA THR A 169 15.21 7.73 -9.34
C THR A 169 15.48 8.81 -8.29
N LEU A 170 14.51 9.66 -7.98
CA LEU A 170 14.60 10.64 -6.89
C LEU A 170 14.67 9.93 -5.53
N VAL A 171 13.84 8.90 -5.32
CA VAL A 171 13.87 8.09 -4.10
C VAL A 171 15.25 7.49 -3.87
N ALA A 172 15.89 6.90 -4.89
CA ALA A 172 17.24 6.33 -4.78
C ALA A 172 18.31 7.36 -4.36
N ARG A 173 18.13 8.62 -4.76
CA ARG A 173 19.07 9.71 -4.44
C ARG A 173 18.91 10.27 -3.04
N HIS A 174 17.69 10.28 -2.51
CA HIS A 174 17.35 11.11 -1.35
C HIS A 174 16.73 10.35 -0.18
N ALA A 175 16.12 9.20 -0.42
CA ALA A 175 15.44 8.43 0.62
C ALA A 175 16.33 7.32 1.20
N ARG A 176 16.11 7.03 2.49
CA ARG A 176 16.69 5.86 3.14
C ARG A 176 15.70 4.71 3.07
N SER A 177 16.18 3.49 2.80
CA SER A 177 15.31 2.31 2.85
C SER A 177 14.67 2.16 4.22
N SER A 178 13.38 1.89 4.24
CA SER A 178 12.64 1.66 5.48
C SER A 178 12.71 0.22 5.99
N GLY A 179 13.35 -0.68 5.24
CA GLY A 179 13.41 -2.12 5.54
C GLY A 179 12.07 -2.84 5.32
N ALA A 180 12.05 -4.14 5.60
CA ALA A 180 10.82 -4.93 5.54
C ALA A 180 9.82 -4.50 6.62
N PRO A 181 8.51 -4.58 6.35
CA PRO A 181 7.47 -4.15 7.29
C PRO A 181 7.46 -4.92 8.62
N GLY A 182 7.93 -6.15 8.63
CA GLY A 182 7.73 -7.09 9.75
C GLY A 182 6.38 -7.81 9.64
N LEU A 183 5.97 -8.48 10.72
CA LEU A 183 4.65 -9.11 10.82
C LEU A 183 3.69 -8.18 11.56
N ALA A 184 2.50 -7.97 11.02
CA ALA A 184 1.48 -7.13 11.63
C ALA A 184 0.81 -7.87 12.82
N ALA A 185 0.56 -7.17 13.91
CA ALA A 185 -0.37 -7.61 14.91
C ALA A 185 -1.79 -7.25 14.42
N VAL A 186 -2.53 -8.24 13.96
CA VAL A 186 -3.89 -8.01 13.46
C VAL A 186 -4.83 -7.92 14.67
N PRO A 187 -5.51 -6.78 14.91
CA PRO A 187 -6.47 -6.67 15.99
C PRO A 187 -7.61 -7.68 15.84
N ASP A 188 -8.06 -8.24 16.96
CA ASP A 188 -9.23 -9.13 17.01
C ASP A 188 -10.52 -8.30 16.82
N ARG A 189 -10.81 -7.98 15.57
CA ARG A 189 -11.96 -7.20 15.17
C ARG A 189 -12.55 -7.77 13.88
N PRO A 190 -13.84 -8.07 13.83
CA PRO A 190 -14.52 -8.51 12.62
C PRO A 190 -14.67 -7.31 11.66
N VAL A 191 -13.77 -7.23 10.69
CA VAL A 191 -13.84 -6.27 9.57
C VAL A 191 -13.89 -7.07 8.29
N PRO A 192 -14.84 -6.84 7.40
CA PRO A 192 -14.84 -7.42 6.06
C PRO A 192 -13.50 -7.15 5.37
N ARG A 193 -12.87 -8.21 4.87
CA ARG A 193 -11.56 -8.11 4.21
C ARG A 193 -11.58 -8.79 2.87
N LEU A 194 -11.08 -8.09 1.87
CA LEU A 194 -10.77 -8.64 0.57
C LEU A 194 -9.25 -8.57 0.39
N VAL A 195 -8.64 -9.71 0.12
CA VAL A 195 -7.19 -9.83 0.00
C VAL A 195 -6.85 -10.30 -1.41
N VAL A 196 -6.05 -9.53 -2.13
CA VAL A 196 -5.61 -9.89 -3.48
C VAL A 196 -4.10 -9.75 -3.64
N THR A 197 -3.52 -10.55 -4.54
CA THR A 197 -2.13 -10.39 -4.97
C THR A 197 -2.01 -10.69 -6.46
N GLY A 198 -0.99 -10.16 -7.12
CA GLY A 198 -0.72 -10.49 -8.51
C GLY A 198 -0.23 -11.94 -8.68
N GLU A 199 -0.61 -12.57 -9.77
CA GLU A 199 -0.19 -13.93 -10.13
C GLU A 199 1.35 -14.05 -10.16
N HIS A 200 2.01 -12.99 -10.65
CA HIS A 200 3.47 -12.89 -10.80
C HIS A 200 4.15 -12.05 -9.72
N ASP A 201 3.50 -11.86 -8.58
CA ASP A 201 4.09 -11.09 -7.47
C ASP A 201 5.42 -11.69 -7.03
N VAL A 202 6.50 -10.96 -7.27
CA VAL A 202 7.87 -11.41 -6.99
C VAL A 202 8.19 -11.48 -5.50
N PHE A 203 7.56 -10.61 -4.68
CA PHE A 203 7.79 -10.50 -3.24
C PHE A 203 6.84 -11.38 -2.42
N LEU A 204 5.59 -11.44 -2.82
CA LEU A 204 4.49 -12.09 -2.11
C LEU A 204 3.69 -13.01 -3.05
N PRO A 205 4.36 -14.00 -3.65
CA PRO A 205 3.71 -14.89 -4.60
C PRO A 205 2.54 -15.63 -3.95
N PRO A 206 1.44 -15.89 -4.70
CA PRO A 206 0.20 -16.48 -4.18
C PRO A 206 0.43 -17.70 -3.31
N ARG A 207 1.25 -18.65 -3.77
CA ARG A 207 1.57 -19.91 -3.06
C ARG A 207 2.14 -19.71 -1.65
N ARG A 208 2.81 -18.58 -1.39
CA ARG A 208 3.37 -18.27 -0.06
C ARG A 208 2.40 -17.49 0.81
N LEU A 209 1.57 -16.66 0.17
CA LEU A 209 0.68 -15.74 0.85
C LEU A 209 -0.64 -16.42 1.29
N GLU A 210 -1.18 -17.32 0.47
CA GLU A 210 -2.48 -17.99 0.66
C GLU A 210 -2.64 -18.60 2.06
N GLY A 211 -1.69 -19.46 2.47
CA GLY A 211 -1.75 -20.07 3.80
C GLY A 211 -1.66 -19.08 4.96
N ALA A 212 -0.95 -17.94 4.79
CA ALA A 212 -0.87 -16.90 5.79
C ALA A 212 -2.17 -16.09 5.87
N VAL A 213 -2.78 -15.77 4.74
CA VAL A 213 -4.08 -15.09 4.64
C VAL A 213 -5.15 -15.93 5.32
N HIS A 214 -5.27 -17.20 4.95
CA HIS A 214 -6.26 -18.09 5.55
C HIS A 214 -6.09 -18.22 7.08
N ARG A 215 -4.87 -18.52 7.56
CA ARG A 215 -4.63 -18.72 9.00
C ARG A 215 -4.81 -17.46 9.84
N ARG A 216 -4.45 -16.29 9.30
CA ARG A 216 -4.40 -15.05 10.09
C ARG A 216 -5.62 -14.16 9.94
N LEU A 217 -6.32 -14.28 8.82
CA LEU A 217 -7.47 -13.43 8.52
C LEU A 217 -8.78 -14.21 8.34
N GLY A 218 -8.72 -15.52 8.16
CA GLY A 218 -9.90 -16.36 7.95
C GLY A 218 -10.61 -16.11 6.61
N VAL A 219 -9.89 -15.53 5.62
CA VAL A 219 -10.44 -15.24 4.29
C VAL A 219 -9.62 -15.93 3.20
N GLU A 220 -10.17 -15.97 2.00
CA GLU A 220 -9.47 -16.49 0.82
C GLU A 220 -8.59 -15.43 0.17
N LEU A 221 -7.54 -15.86 -0.51
CA LEU A 221 -6.68 -15.01 -1.33
C LEU A 221 -7.18 -14.96 -2.76
N GLY A 222 -7.56 -13.79 -3.24
CA GLY A 222 -7.78 -13.54 -4.65
C GLY A 222 -6.45 -13.41 -5.41
N VAL A 223 -6.40 -13.95 -6.62
CA VAL A 223 -5.22 -13.83 -7.50
C VAL A 223 -5.60 -13.04 -8.75
N VAL A 224 -4.93 -11.91 -8.95
CA VAL A 224 -5.09 -11.07 -10.14
C VAL A 224 -4.22 -11.64 -11.25
N LYS A 225 -4.85 -12.23 -12.26
CA LYS A 225 -4.16 -12.86 -13.38
C LYS A 225 -3.39 -11.81 -14.19
N GLY A 226 -2.20 -12.19 -14.63
CA GLY A 226 -1.36 -11.34 -15.45
C GLY A 226 -0.78 -10.10 -14.75
N ALA A 227 -0.97 -9.94 -13.43
CA ALA A 227 -0.42 -8.83 -12.67
C ALA A 227 0.79 -9.26 -11.81
N GLY A 228 1.70 -8.33 -11.56
CA GLY A 228 2.84 -8.46 -10.67
C GLY A 228 2.56 -7.95 -9.26
N HIS A 229 3.59 -7.42 -8.59
CA HIS A 229 3.44 -6.80 -7.27
C HIS A 229 2.70 -5.46 -7.32
N LEU A 230 2.80 -4.76 -8.45
CA LEU A 230 2.22 -3.43 -8.63
C LEU A 230 0.80 -3.48 -9.23
N VAL A 231 -0.06 -4.33 -8.69
CA VAL A 231 -1.48 -4.44 -9.10
C VAL A 231 -2.17 -3.07 -9.13
N ILE A 232 -1.78 -2.14 -8.25
CA ILE A 232 -2.29 -0.76 -8.19
C ILE A 232 -1.97 0.07 -9.44
N GLU A 233 -0.96 -0.32 -10.20
CA GLU A 233 -0.55 0.28 -11.48
C GLU A 233 -1.08 -0.52 -12.67
N GLU A 234 -1.11 -1.85 -12.54
CA GLU A 234 -1.42 -2.76 -13.64
C GLU A 234 -2.93 -2.94 -13.82
N GLU A 235 -3.71 -2.95 -12.72
CA GLU A 235 -5.15 -3.25 -12.72
C GLU A 235 -5.96 -2.29 -11.80
N PRO A 236 -5.83 -0.96 -11.97
CA PRO A 236 -6.49 0.01 -11.09
C PRO A 236 -8.02 -0.06 -11.14
N ASP A 237 -8.61 -0.30 -12.31
CA ASP A 237 -10.07 -0.39 -12.48
C ASP A 237 -10.65 -1.63 -11.80
N LEU A 238 -9.94 -2.76 -11.89
CA LEU A 238 -10.31 -3.98 -11.17
C LEU A 238 -10.32 -3.71 -9.66
N LEU A 239 -9.28 -3.08 -9.13
CA LEU A 239 -9.21 -2.75 -7.70
C LEU A 239 -10.33 -1.80 -7.26
N ALA A 240 -10.66 -0.79 -8.08
CA ALA A 240 -11.79 0.09 -7.81
C ALA A 240 -13.14 -0.65 -7.79
N GLY A 241 -13.29 -1.69 -8.62
CA GLY A 241 -14.43 -2.60 -8.59
C GLY A 241 -14.51 -3.45 -7.31
N LEU A 242 -13.36 -3.93 -6.83
CA LEU A 242 -13.27 -4.74 -5.61
C LEU A 242 -13.63 -3.95 -4.34
N VAL A 243 -13.36 -2.65 -4.29
CA VAL A 243 -13.78 -1.79 -3.16
C VAL A 243 -15.29 -1.86 -2.93
N GLY A 244 -16.09 -1.95 -3.99
CA GLY A 244 -17.54 -2.08 -3.89
C GLY A 244 -18.01 -3.36 -3.18
N GLN A 245 -17.22 -4.40 -3.13
CA GLN A 245 -17.57 -5.68 -2.49
C GLN A 245 -17.44 -5.67 -0.96
N VAL A 246 -16.72 -4.71 -0.40
CA VAL A 246 -16.54 -4.55 1.06
C VAL A 246 -17.22 -3.28 1.59
N ALA A 247 -17.93 -2.54 0.74
CA ALA A 247 -18.62 -1.27 1.05
C ALA A 247 -20.10 -1.45 1.45
N HIS A 248 -20.51 -2.66 1.83
CA HIS A 248 -21.92 -2.99 2.15
C HIS A 248 -22.14 -3.17 3.63
#